data_132e6442d9d544c05661d4fabc33c032
#
_entry.id   132e6442d9d544c05661d4fabc33c032
#
_cell.length_a   1.000
_cell.length_b   1.000
_cell.length_c   1.000
_cell.angle_alpha   90.00
_cell.angle_beta   90.00
_cell.angle_gamma   90.00
#
_symmetry.space_group_name_H-M   'P 1'
#
loop_
_entity.id
_entity.type
_entity.pdbx_description
1 polymer ?
#
loop_
_entity_poly.entity_id
_entity_poly.type
_entity_poly.pdbx_seq_one_letter_code
_entity_poly.pdbx_strand_id
1 'polypeptide(L)'
;MTEPKDSTAKRRDPSHDGSYKLLYSHAAMVRDLLQGFIPGEWLAQLDLSTLESQSSSYVTDDLRDRADDIIWRVRWGEEWLYIYVLLEFQSSIDHWMAVRLLTYIGLLYQDLIRAETIKVGDQLPPVLPLVLYNGATPWNAETTLEPLIAQGPTILAPYRLQSGYLLLDERRIAEKGHLPTRNLCSALFQLEGSRGVQQALTILKALITWLSAPEHDSLPRAFAHWFVRVFLPRRLRGVSIPSFNDLAEV
;
A
#
# COMPACT_ATOMS: atom_id res chain seq x y z
N MET A 1 -21.56 -33.43 -20.53
CA MET A 1 -21.74 -33.12 -19.09
C MET A 1 -20.37 -32.82 -18.53
N THR A 2 -20.03 -31.55 -18.46
CA THR A 2 -18.77 -31.06 -17.92
C THR A 2 -19.10 -30.38 -16.58
N GLU A 3 -18.59 -30.97 -15.50
CA GLU A 3 -18.77 -30.45 -14.14
C GLU A 3 -18.15 -29.04 -14.02
N PRO A 4 -18.77 -28.12 -13.27
CA PRO A 4 -18.19 -26.83 -13.02
C PRO A 4 -17.01 -26.97 -12.01
N LYS A 5 -15.84 -26.51 -12.41
CA LYS A 5 -14.70 -26.36 -11.52
C LYS A 5 -15.05 -25.40 -10.39
N ASP A 6 -15.08 -25.93 -9.20
CA ASP A 6 -15.21 -25.22 -7.92
C ASP A 6 -14.08 -24.18 -7.78
N SER A 7 -14.44 -22.91 -7.97
CA SER A 7 -13.55 -21.77 -7.67
C SER A 7 -13.72 -21.43 -6.20
N THR A 8 -13.06 -22.16 -5.31
CA THR A 8 -12.86 -21.73 -3.93
C THR A 8 -11.90 -20.54 -3.91
N ALA A 9 -12.39 -19.36 -4.25
CA ALA A 9 -11.74 -18.11 -3.91
C ALA A 9 -11.66 -18.06 -2.37
N LYS A 10 -10.46 -18.27 -1.81
CA LYS A 10 -10.21 -18.10 -0.39
C LYS A 10 -10.66 -16.68 -0.01
N ARG A 11 -11.68 -16.58 0.82
CA ARG A 11 -12.16 -15.29 1.36
C ARG A 11 -10.97 -14.56 1.98
N ARG A 12 -10.83 -13.28 1.63
CA ARG A 12 -9.94 -12.34 2.31
C ARG A 12 -10.24 -12.37 3.80
N ASP A 13 -9.21 -12.33 4.64
CA ASP A 13 -9.38 -12.08 6.06
C ASP A 13 -9.48 -10.56 6.27
N PRO A 14 -10.68 -10.00 6.51
CA PRO A 14 -10.86 -8.55 6.61
C PRO A 14 -10.08 -7.91 7.76
N SER A 15 -9.69 -8.72 8.76
CA SER A 15 -8.92 -8.25 9.93
C SER A 15 -7.46 -7.96 9.59
N HIS A 16 -6.93 -8.69 8.60
CA HIS A 16 -5.53 -8.58 8.17
C HIS A 16 -5.33 -7.30 7.35
N ASP A 17 -6.14 -7.11 6.32
CA ASP A 17 -6.08 -5.96 5.43
C ASP A 17 -6.36 -4.66 6.20
N GLY A 18 -7.34 -4.67 7.11
CA GLY A 18 -7.65 -3.55 7.99
C GLY A 18 -6.49 -3.09 8.89
N SER A 19 -5.63 -4.01 9.32
CA SER A 19 -4.47 -3.68 10.16
C SER A 19 -3.39 -2.92 9.39
N TYR A 20 -3.12 -3.27 8.14
CA TYR A 20 -2.20 -2.51 7.29
C TYR A 20 -2.80 -1.17 6.87
N LYS A 21 -4.09 -1.14 6.54
CA LYS A 21 -4.79 0.11 6.25
C LYS A 21 -4.65 1.09 7.41
N LEU A 22 -4.78 0.60 8.65
CA LEU A 22 -4.61 1.41 9.84
C LEU A 22 -3.17 1.97 9.94
N LEU A 23 -2.14 1.18 9.65
CA LEU A 23 -0.75 1.66 9.63
C LEU A 23 -0.55 2.74 8.55
N TYR A 24 -0.91 2.45 7.31
CA TYR A 24 -0.71 3.38 6.18
C TYR A 24 -1.73 4.53 6.12
N SER A 25 -2.67 4.61 7.06
CA SER A 25 -3.47 5.82 7.31
C SER A 25 -2.70 6.91 8.06
N HIS A 26 -1.49 6.62 8.54
CA HIS A 26 -0.64 7.60 9.23
C HIS A 26 0.40 8.20 8.26
N ALA A 27 0.48 9.55 8.25
CA ALA A 27 1.41 10.27 7.37
C ALA A 27 2.87 9.86 7.57
N ALA A 28 3.28 9.51 8.79
CA ALA A 28 4.62 9.03 9.09
C ALA A 28 4.97 7.74 8.33
N MET A 29 4.04 6.79 8.25
CA MET A 29 4.23 5.56 7.46
C MET A 29 4.39 5.84 5.97
N VAL A 30 3.53 6.70 5.42
CA VAL A 30 3.59 7.04 3.99
C VAL A 30 4.85 7.85 3.67
N ARG A 31 5.24 8.78 4.55
CA ARG A 31 6.51 9.52 4.42
C ARG A 31 7.70 8.57 4.35
N ASP A 32 7.78 7.62 5.29
CA ASP A 32 8.86 6.65 5.38
C ASP A 32 8.85 5.68 4.19
N LEU A 33 7.66 5.32 3.68
CA LEU A 33 7.51 4.53 2.47
C LEU A 33 8.09 5.26 1.26
N LEU A 34 7.71 6.53 1.06
CA LEU A 34 8.19 7.34 -0.05
C LEU A 34 9.70 7.53 0.02
N GLN A 35 10.21 8.00 1.16
CA GLN A 35 11.63 8.30 1.32
C GLN A 35 12.52 7.07 1.26
N GLY A 36 12.00 5.93 1.73
CA GLY A 36 12.79 4.71 1.84
C GLY A 36 12.80 3.82 0.61
N PHE A 37 11.73 3.85 -0.18
CA PHE A 37 11.49 2.79 -1.15
C PHE A 37 11.08 3.27 -2.55
N ILE A 38 10.75 4.56 -2.70
CA ILE A 38 10.44 5.09 -4.02
C ILE A 38 11.72 5.64 -4.66
N PRO A 39 12.11 5.15 -5.84
CA PRO A 39 13.33 5.62 -6.50
C PRO A 39 13.12 6.99 -7.16
N GLY A 40 14.20 7.75 -7.23
CA GLY A 40 14.29 8.97 -8.03
C GLY A 40 14.49 10.26 -7.22
N GLU A 41 15.21 11.18 -7.82
CA GLU A 41 15.53 12.49 -7.23
C GLU A 41 14.31 13.43 -7.14
N TRP A 42 13.22 13.11 -7.86
CA TRP A 42 11.98 13.88 -7.84
C TRP A 42 11.32 13.94 -6.44
N LEU A 43 11.60 12.96 -5.59
CA LEU A 43 11.13 12.98 -4.20
C LEU A 43 11.61 14.20 -3.41
N ALA A 44 12.78 14.75 -3.73
CA ALA A 44 13.29 15.96 -3.12
C ALA A 44 12.45 17.20 -3.45
N GLN A 45 11.59 17.12 -4.49
CA GLN A 45 10.68 18.18 -4.90
C GLN A 45 9.33 18.11 -4.17
N LEU A 46 9.08 17.04 -3.39
CA LEU A 46 7.85 16.87 -2.62
C LEU A 46 7.97 17.57 -1.27
N ASP A 47 6.96 18.35 -0.91
CA ASP A 47 6.81 18.82 0.46
C ASP A 47 6.06 17.76 1.30
N LEU A 48 6.81 16.81 1.87
CA LEU A 48 6.26 15.71 2.66
C LEU A 48 5.57 16.17 3.97
N SER A 49 5.73 17.44 4.37
CA SER A 49 4.98 18.00 5.50
C SER A 49 3.50 18.22 5.16
N THR A 50 3.18 18.28 3.87
CA THR A 50 1.83 18.49 3.33
C THR A 50 1.07 17.20 3.05
N LEU A 51 1.62 16.03 3.44
CA LEU A 51 0.94 14.74 3.26
C LEU A 51 -0.43 14.77 3.92
N GLU A 52 -1.47 14.57 3.11
CA GLU A 52 -2.86 14.63 3.52
C GLU A 52 -3.62 13.41 3.01
N SER A 53 -4.23 12.66 3.93
CA SER A 53 -5.07 11.51 3.57
C SER A 53 -6.38 11.99 2.94
N GLN A 54 -6.72 11.38 1.82
CA GLN A 54 -8.00 11.64 1.16
C GLN A 54 -9.02 10.60 1.63
N SER A 55 -10.15 11.08 2.13
CA SER A 55 -11.21 10.17 2.58
C SER A 55 -11.81 9.43 1.37
N SER A 56 -12.07 8.13 1.54
CA SER A 56 -12.79 7.30 0.57
C SER A 56 -14.24 7.73 0.31
N SER A 57 -14.70 8.84 0.91
CA SER A 57 -16.04 9.41 0.68
C SER A 57 -16.24 9.99 -0.74
N TYR A 58 -15.16 10.18 -1.49
CA TYR A 58 -15.20 10.55 -2.91
C TYR A 58 -15.45 9.35 -3.83
N VAL A 59 -15.53 8.15 -3.27
CA VAL A 59 -15.54 6.91 -4.03
C VAL A 59 -16.98 6.43 -4.19
N THR A 60 -17.41 6.20 -5.44
CA THR A 60 -18.71 5.61 -5.78
C THR A 60 -18.94 4.29 -5.05
N ASP A 61 -20.22 3.86 -4.91
CA ASP A 61 -20.59 2.59 -4.25
C ASP A 61 -19.82 1.39 -4.81
N ASP A 62 -19.43 1.41 -6.08
CA ASP A 62 -18.60 0.40 -6.75
C ASP A 62 -17.17 0.28 -6.19
N LEU A 63 -16.64 1.34 -5.54
CA LEU A 63 -15.33 1.32 -4.88
C LEU A 63 -15.45 1.14 -3.35
N ARG A 64 -16.62 1.34 -2.75
CA ARG A 64 -16.83 1.11 -1.31
C ARG A 64 -16.63 -0.34 -0.87
N ASP A 65 -16.82 -1.30 -1.78
CA ASP A 65 -16.55 -2.71 -1.53
C ASP A 65 -15.05 -3.06 -1.48
N ARG A 66 -14.17 -2.05 -1.68
CA ARG A 66 -12.70 -2.22 -1.72
C ARG A 66 -12.06 -1.50 -0.54
N ALA A 67 -12.22 -2.11 0.62
CA ALA A 67 -11.83 -1.58 1.92
C ALA A 67 -10.31 -1.31 2.09
N ASP A 68 -9.48 -1.69 1.10
CA ASP A 68 -8.04 -1.79 1.28
C ASP A 68 -7.23 -0.65 0.64
N ASP A 69 -7.88 0.22 -0.15
CA ASP A 69 -7.21 1.29 -0.87
C ASP A 69 -7.07 2.54 0.00
N ILE A 70 -5.90 3.17 -0.07
CA ILE A 70 -5.60 4.41 0.67
C ILE A 70 -5.10 5.45 -0.34
N ILE A 71 -5.69 6.63 -0.30
CA ILE A 71 -5.31 7.73 -1.17
C ILE A 71 -4.71 8.84 -0.33
N TRP A 72 -3.52 9.28 -0.70
CA TRP A 72 -2.85 10.44 -0.14
C TRP A 72 -2.63 11.48 -1.22
N ARG A 73 -2.50 12.74 -0.82
CA ARG A 73 -1.96 13.79 -1.68
C ARG A 73 -0.83 14.52 -0.97
N VAL A 74 0.08 15.07 -1.77
CA VAL A 74 1.26 15.78 -1.30
C VAL A 74 1.57 16.93 -2.27
N ARG A 75 2.10 18.04 -1.81
CA ARG A 75 2.52 19.14 -2.67
C ARG A 75 3.79 18.79 -3.45
N TRP A 76 3.72 19.09 -4.75
CA TRP A 76 4.83 19.06 -5.68
C TRP A 76 4.94 20.45 -6.35
N GLY A 77 5.76 21.33 -5.78
CA GLY A 77 5.69 22.74 -6.08
C GLY A 77 4.33 23.33 -5.71
N GLU A 78 3.69 24.02 -6.67
CA GLU A 78 2.35 24.59 -6.48
C GLU A 78 1.21 23.58 -6.71
N GLU A 79 1.53 22.41 -7.27
CA GLU A 79 0.55 21.40 -7.65
C GLU A 79 0.36 20.31 -6.57
N TRP A 80 -0.73 19.55 -6.70
CA TRP A 80 -0.96 18.35 -5.91
C TRP A 80 -0.58 17.09 -6.70
N LEU A 81 0.25 16.23 -6.09
CA LEU A 81 0.48 14.85 -6.52
C LEU A 81 -0.38 13.92 -5.66
N TYR A 82 -1.15 13.05 -6.30
CA TYR A 82 -1.88 11.99 -5.60
C TYR A 82 -1.08 10.69 -5.57
N ILE A 83 -1.08 10.05 -4.40
CA ILE A 83 -0.43 8.77 -4.17
C ILE A 83 -1.55 7.76 -3.90
N TYR A 84 -1.76 6.87 -4.86
CA TYR A 84 -2.74 5.81 -4.74
C TYR A 84 -2.05 4.53 -4.25
N VAL A 85 -2.22 4.21 -2.97
CA VAL A 85 -1.61 3.02 -2.35
C VAL A 85 -2.64 1.89 -2.32
N LEU A 86 -2.41 0.87 -3.13
CA LEU A 86 -3.17 -0.37 -3.10
C LEU A 86 -2.41 -1.41 -2.29
N LEU A 87 -3.05 -1.90 -1.23
CA LEU A 87 -2.50 -2.92 -0.35
C LEU A 87 -2.94 -4.31 -0.84
N GLU A 88 -1.99 -5.13 -1.31
CA GLU A 88 -2.27 -6.46 -1.84
C GLU A 88 -1.63 -7.54 -0.95
N PHE A 89 -2.45 -8.18 -0.12
CA PHE A 89 -2.03 -9.20 0.85
C PHE A 89 -2.47 -10.62 0.49
N GLN A 90 -2.92 -10.83 -0.74
CA GLN A 90 -3.47 -12.13 -1.16
C GLN A 90 -2.38 -13.16 -1.43
N SER A 91 -2.75 -14.42 -1.24
CA SER A 91 -1.92 -15.57 -1.62
C SER A 91 -1.88 -15.78 -3.15
N SER A 92 -2.80 -15.16 -3.89
CA SER A 92 -2.89 -15.21 -5.36
C SER A 92 -2.61 -13.84 -5.94
N ILE A 93 -1.70 -13.79 -6.91
CA ILE A 93 -1.34 -12.55 -7.61
C ILE A 93 -2.44 -12.21 -8.61
N ASP A 94 -2.89 -10.96 -8.60
CA ASP A 94 -3.82 -10.45 -9.61
C ASP A 94 -3.04 -10.08 -10.87
N HIS A 95 -3.14 -10.93 -11.90
CA HIS A 95 -2.47 -10.71 -13.19
C HIS A 95 -3.04 -9.51 -13.97
N TRP A 96 -4.21 -9.01 -13.59
CA TRP A 96 -4.87 -7.85 -14.18
C TRP A 96 -4.69 -6.58 -13.34
N MET A 97 -3.73 -6.55 -12.44
CA MET A 97 -3.48 -5.44 -11.52
C MET A 97 -3.32 -4.10 -12.25
N ALA A 98 -2.61 -4.06 -13.39
CA ALA A 98 -2.45 -2.82 -14.16
C ALA A 98 -3.79 -2.30 -14.71
N VAL A 99 -4.70 -3.19 -15.13
CA VAL A 99 -6.06 -2.83 -15.58
C VAL A 99 -6.90 -2.32 -14.41
N ARG A 100 -6.80 -2.98 -13.26
CA ARG A 100 -7.52 -2.60 -12.04
C ARG A 100 -7.12 -1.21 -11.57
N LEU A 101 -5.81 -0.92 -11.52
CA LEU A 101 -5.31 0.41 -11.13
C LEU A 101 -5.69 1.51 -12.13
N LEU A 102 -5.65 1.23 -13.43
CA LEU A 102 -6.15 2.19 -14.44
C LEU A 102 -7.61 2.57 -14.17
N THR A 103 -8.45 1.58 -13.86
CA THR A 103 -9.87 1.82 -13.53
C THR A 103 -9.99 2.71 -12.30
N TYR A 104 -9.19 2.47 -11.26
CA TYR A 104 -9.24 3.25 -10.01
C TYR A 104 -8.76 4.69 -10.20
N ILE A 105 -7.72 4.90 -10.98
CA ILE A 105 -7.26 6.25 -11.33
C ILE A 105 -8.35 7.00 -12.10
N GLY A 106 -9.01 6.33 -13.05
CA GLY A 106 -10.13 6.92 -13.79
C GLY A 106 -11.29 7.33 -12.87
N LEU A 107 -11.62 6.50 -11.89
CA LEU A 107 -12.64 6.80 -10.88
C LEU A 107 -12.21 7.94 -9.95
N LEU A 108 -10.95 7.97 -9.50
CA LEU A 108 -10.40 9.07 -8.72
C LEU A 108 -10.56 10.40 -9.47
N TYR A 109 -10.20 10.45 -10.75
CA TYR A 109 -10.38 11.67 -11.55
C TYR A 109 -11.84 12.08 -11.68
N GLN A 110 -12.75 11.13 -11.90
CA GLN A 110 -14.18 11.42 -11.93
C GLN A 110 -14.68 12.01 -10.61
N ASP A 111 -14.21 11.51 -9.48
CA ASP A 111 -14.60 12.00 -8.18
C ASP A 111 -14.06 13.41 -7.90
N LEU A 112 -12.81 13.68 -8.28
CA LEU A 112 -12.22 15.02 -8.17
C LEU A 112 -12.98 16.05 -9.03
N ILE A 113 -13.45 15.65 -10.21
CA ILE A 113 -14.28 16.48 -11.09
C ILE A 113 -15.67 16.70 -10.48
N ARG A 114 -16.32 15.66 -9.98
CA ARG A 114 -17.65 15.78 -9.34
C ARG A 114 -17.62 16.65 -8.08
N ALA A 115 -16.52 16.57 -7.31
CA ALA A 115 -16.31 17.40 -6.15
C ALA A 115 -15.89 18.84 -6.48
N GLU A 116 -15.84 19.20 -7.76
CA GLU A 116 -15.40 20.50 -8.25
C GLU A 116 -13.98 20.90 -7.77
N THR A 117 -13.17 19.89 -7.35
CA THR A 117 -11.77 20.08 -7.01
C THR A 117 -10.95 20.39 -8.27
N ILE A 118 -11.40 19.88 -9.42
CA ILE A 118 -10.84 20.12 -10.75
C ILE A 118 -11.94 20.74 -11.60
N LYS A 119 -11.66 21.89 -12.19
CA LYS A 119 -12.60 22.64 -13.02
C LYS A 119 -12.31 22.48 -14.51
N VAL A 120 -13.26 22.88 -15.34
CA VAL A 120 -13.06 22.91 -16.78
C VAL A 120 -11.92 23.89 -17.12
N GLY A 121 -10.89 23.40 -17.78
CA GLY A 121 -9.67 24.14 -18.12
C GLY A 121 -8.47 23.81 -17.22
N ASP A 122 -8.68 23.18 -16.06
CA ASP A 122 -7.59 22.71 -15.23
C ASP A 122 -6.99 21.40 -15.78
N GLN A 123 -5.75 21.10 -15.39
CA GLN A 123 -5.12 19.82 -15.69
C GLN A 123 -5.47 18.79 -14.62
N LEU A 124 -5.53 17.53 -15.02
CA LEU A 124 -5.64 16.42 -14.07
C LEU A 124 -4.33 16.30 -13.25
N PRO A 125 -4.42 16.13 -11.93
CA PRO A 125 -3.23 15.96 -11.12
C PRO A 125 -2.49 14.65 -11.46
N PRO A 126 -1.16 14.61 -11.35
CA PRO A 126 -0.43 13.37 -11.48
C PRO A 126 -0.80 12.40 -10.36
N VAL A 127 -0.82 11.10 -10.68
CA VAL A 127 -1.09 10.03 -9.72
C VAL A 127 0.08 9.04 -9.75
N LEU A 128 0.61 8.71 -8.58
CA LEU A 128 1.55 7.62 -8.38
C LEU A 128 0.78 6.37 -7.92
N PRO A 129 0.50 5.41 -8.80
CA PRO A 129 -0.08 4.13 -8.40
C PRO A 129 1.00 3.26 -7.77
N LEU A 130 0.74 2.77 -6.55
CA LEU A 130 1.68 1.98 -5.79
C LEU A 130 1.00 0.72 -5.27
N VAL A 131 1.63 -0.43 -5.50
CA VAL A 131 1.19 -1.71 -4.96
C VAL A 131 2.18 -2.18 -3.92
N LEU A 132 1.69 -2.34 -2.68
CA LEU A 132 2.41 -3.00 -1.60
C LEU A 132 2.02 -4.47 -1.59
N TYR A 133 3.00 -5.35 -1.76
CA TYR A 133 2.78 -6.79 -1.82
C TYR A 133 3.64 -7.52 -0.78
N ASN A 134 3.00 -8.33 0.07
CA ASN A 134 3.70 -9.14 1.07
C ASN A 134 3.47 -10.66 0.93
N GLY A 135 3.01 -11.10 -0.23
CA GLY A 135 2.76 -12.51 -0.49
C GLY A 135 4.01 -13.40 -0.43
N ALA A 136 3.79 -14.71 -0.24
CA ALA A 136 4.88 -15.68 -0.19
C ALA A 136 5.52 -15.95 -1.56
N THR A 137 4.69 -15.95 -2.62
CA THR A 137 5.13 -16.15 -4.00
C THR A 137 5.70 -14.86 -4.56
N PRO A 138 6.82 -14.89 -5.31
CA PRO A 138 7.31 -13.70 -6.00
C PRO A 138 6.25 -13.13 -6.93
N TRP A 139 6.14 -11.79 -6.94
CA TRP A 139 5.24 -11.13 -7.89
C TRP A 139 5.66 -11.43 -9.33
N ASN A 140 4.71 -11.85 -10.15
CA ASN A 140 4.93 -12.22 -11.55
C ASN A 140 3.87 -11.67 -12.51
N ALA A 141 3.03 -10.73 -12.05
CA ALA A 141 2.11 -10.01 -12.92
C ALA A 141 2.83 -8.82 -13.58
N GLU A 142 2.34 -8.43 -14.76
CA GLU A 142 2.85 -7.27 -15.47
C GLU A 142 2.56 -5.98 -14.70
N THR A 143 3.56 -5.11 -14.63
CA THR A 143 3.45 -3.83 -13.93
C THR A 143 3.01 -2.68 -14.84
N THR A 144 2.83 -2.95 -16.12
CA THR A 144 2.34 -2.00 -17.13
C THR A 144 1.26 -2.64 -17.99
N LEU A 145 0.45 -1.80 -18.65
CA LEU A 145 -0.62 -2.27 -19.53
C LEU A 145 -0.13 -2.80 -20.87
N GLU A 146 1.01 -2.31 -21.36
CA GLU A 146 1.47 -2.59 -22.72
C GLU A 146 1.55 -4.10 -23.06
N PRO A 147 2.14 -4.96 -22.20
CA PRO A 147 2.20 -6.40 -22.46
C PRO A 147 0.83 -7.10 -22.41
N LEU A 148 -0.15 -6.49 -21.76
CA LEU A 148 -1.50 -7.05 -21.59
C LEU A 148 -2.43 -6.73 -22.77
N ILE A 149 -2.03 -5.81 -23.65
CA ILE A 149 -2.84 -5.37 -24.81
C ILE A 149 -2.33 -6.07 -26.06
N ALA A 150 -3.20 -6.82 -26.72
CA ALA A 150 -2.87 -7.45 -27.99
C ALA A 150 -2.44 -6.41 -29.04
N GLN A 151 -1.47 -6.80 -29.87
CA GLN A 151 -1.06 -5.96 -30.99
C GLN A 151 -2.20 -5.86 -32.01
N GLY A 152 -2.53 -4.65 -32.41
CA GLY A 152 -3.55 -4.36 -33.41
C GLY A 152 -2.95 -3.63 -34.65
N PRO A 153 -3.78 -3.27 -35.60
CA PRO A 153 -3.37 -2.47 -36.76
C PRO A 153 -2.65 -1.18 -36.34
N THR A 154 -1.65 -0.76 -37.10
CA THR A 154 -0.80 0.42 -36.80
C THR A 154 -1.61 1.69 -36.58
N ILE A 155 -2.74 1.85 -37.27
CA ILE A 155 -3.65 2.98 -37.11
C ILE A 155 -4.18 3.15 -35.67
N LEU A 156 -4.18 2.10 -34.85
CA LEU A 156 -4.60 2.12 -33.45
C LEU A 156 -3.48 2.54 -32.49
N ALA A 157 -2.24 2.69 -32.96
CA ALA A 157 -1.12 3.03 -32.10
C ALA A 157 -1.32 4.31 -31.26
N PRO A 158 -1.89 5.41 -31.81
CA PRO A 158 -2.14 6.64 -31.04
C PRO A 158 -3.21 6.49 -29.94
N TYR A 159 -4.03 5.45 -30.00
CA TYR A 159 -5.13 5.21 -29.06
C TYR A 159 -4.79 4.14 -28.01
N ARG A 160 -3.56 3.62 -28.00
CA ARG A 160 -3.12 2.64 -27.00
C ARG A 160 -3.02 3.30 -25.65
N LEU A 161 -3.64 2.66 -24.66
CA LEU A 161 -3.54 3.08 -23.27
C LEU A 161 -2.13 2.81 -22.74
N GLN A 162 -1.56 3.81 -22.08
CA GLN A 162 -0.31 3.69 -21.35
C GLN A 162 -0.60 3.94 -19.87
N SER A 163 -0.35 2.96 -19.04
CA SER A 163 -0.47 3.05 -17.59
C SER A 163 0.39 1.98 -16.96
N GLY A 164 0.82 2.22 -15.74
CA GLY A 164 1.59 1.27 -14.97
C GLY A 164 1.51 1.60 -13.48
N TYR A 165 2.17 0.78 -12.66
CA TYR A 165 2.25 0.99 -11.23
C TYR A 165 3.64 0.63 -10.70
N LEU A 166 3.99 1.22 -9.57
CA LEU A 166 5.20 0.87 -8.84
C LEU A 166 4.88 -0.28 -7.89
N LEU A 167 5.61 -1.38 -8.02
CA LEU A 167 5.50 -2.53 -7.13
C LEU A 167 6.54 -2.45 -6.02
N LEU A 168 6.08 -2.54 -4.78
CA LEU A 168 6.92 -2.78 -3.60
C LEU A 168 6.62 -4.18 -3.06
N ASP A 169 7.44 -5.16 -3.46
CA ASP A 169 7.43 -6.51 -2.90
C ASP A 169 8.24 -6.50 -1.59
N GLU A 170 7.54 -6.37 -0.47
CA GLU A 170 8.12 -6.18 0.87
C GLU A 170 9.12 -7.28 1.23
N ARG A 171 8.79 -8.53 0.89
CA ARG A 171 9.67 -9.66 1.18
C ARG A 171 10.96 -9.59 0.37
N ARG A 172 10.88 -9.25 -0.91
CA ARG A 172 12.06 -9.11 -1.79
C ARG A 172 12.92 -7.92 -1.37
N ILE A 173 12.28 -6.85 -0.94
CA ILE A 173 12.96 -5.68 -0.39
C ILE A 173 13.71 -6.07 0.88
N ALA A 174 13.06 -6.77 1.81
CA ALA A 174 13.68 -7.22 3.05
C ALA A 174 14.83 -8.22 2.83
N GLU A 175 14.69 -9.13 1.86
CA GLU A 175 15.73 -10.12 1.50
C GLU A 175 17.00 -9.47 0.93
N LYS A 176 16.89 -8.34 0.22
CA LYS A 176 18.05 -7.60 -0.31
C LYS A 176 18.91 -6.94 0.76
N GLY A 177 18.43 -6.78 1.97
CA GLY A 177 19.18 -6.37 3.16
C GLY A 177 19.62 -4.91 3.22
N HIS A 178 19.34 -4.08 2.22
CA HIS A 178 19.68 -2.66 2.18
C HIS A 178 18.45 -1.82 2.53
N LEU A 179 18.02 -1.90 3.79
CA LEU A 179 16.86 -1.15 4.27
C LEU A 179 17.29 0.17 4.91
N PRO A 180 16.55 1.25 4.69
CA PRO A 180 16.78 2.52 5.36
C PRO A 180 16.77 2.36 6.88
N THR A 181 17.69 3.02 7.57
CA THR A 181 17.73 3.08 9.04
C THR A 181 16.71 4.07 9.58
N ARG A 182 16.16 3.82 10.77
CA ARG A 182 15.14 4.68 11.41
C ARG A 182 13.93 4.96 10.50
N ASN A 183 13.46 3.93 9.83
CA ASN A 183 12.34 4.00 8.91
C ASN A 183 11.28 2.97 9.34
N LEU A 184 10.05 3.42 9.55
CA LEU A 184 8.94 2.61 10.07
C LEU A 184 8.55 1.47 9.12
N CYS A 185 8.56 1.74 7.81
CA CYS A 185 8.30 0.70 6.82
C CYS A 185 9.43 -0.34 6.77
N SER A 186 10.69 0.09 6.94
CA SER A 186 11.81 -0.84 7.08
C SER A 186 11.66 -1.76 8.28
N ALA A 187 11.21 -1.21 9.42
CA ALA A 187 10.96 -2.01 10.63
C ALA A 187 9.82 -3.01 10.41
N LEU A 188 8.73 -2.57 9.76
CA LEU A 188 7.60 -3.44 9.41
C LEU A 188 8.05 -4.61 8.52
N PHE A 189 8.76 -4.34 7.42
CA PHE A 189 9.25 -5.34 6.49
C PHE A 189 10.25 -6.31 7.14
N GLN A 190 11.13 -5.79 8.01
CA GLN A 190 12.07 -6.61 8.77
C GLN A 190 11.34 -7.51 9.79
N LEU A 191 10.32 -7.01 10.48
CA LEU A 191 9.50 -7.81 11.40
C LEU A 191 8.85 -8.97 10.64
N GLU A 192 8.21 -8.70 9.52
CA GLU A 192 7.58 -9.74 8.69
C GLU A 192 8.58 -10.76 8.15
N GLY A 193 9.73 -10.32 7.72
CA GLY A 193 10.83 -11.16 7.24
C GLY A 193 11.66 -11.83 8.34
N SER A 194 11.46 -11.49 9.63
CA SER A 194 12.28 -12.01 10.74
C SER A 194 12.18 -13.53 10.86
N ARG A 195 13.31 -14.21 11.10
CA ARG A 195 13.38 -15.68 11.15
C ARG A 195 13.37 -16.25 12.58
N GLY A 196 13.40 -15.40 13.59
CA GLY A 196 13.45 -15.84 14.99
C GLY A 196 12.99 -14.78 15.97
N VAL A 197 12.66 -15.22 17.18
CA VAL A 197 12.15 -14.35 18.26
C VAL A 197 13.16 -13.25 18.60
N GLN A 198 14.45 -13.57 18.69
CA GLN A 198 15.49 -12.62 19.09
C GLN A 198 15.62 -11.46 18.09
N GLN A 199 15.56 -11.77 16.79
CA GLN A 199 15.58 -10.73 15.74
C GLN A 199 14.35 -9.85 15.83
N ALA A 200 13.17 -10.44 15.97
CA ALA A 200 11.92 -9.69 16.10
C ALA A 200 11.93 -8.77 17.33
N LEU A 201 12.42 -9.25 18.48
CA LEU A 201 12.54 -8.43 19.70
C LEU A 201 13.49 -7.25 19.52
N THR A 202 14.61 -7.43 18.82
CA THR A 202 15.56 -6.34 18.55
C THR A 202 14.91 -5.24 17.72
N ILE A 203 14.19 -5.62 16.66
CA ILE A 203 13.49 -4.66 15.79
C ILE A 203 12.36 -3.97 16.56
N LEU A 204 11.60 -4.73 17.35
CA LEU A 204 10.49 -4.21 18.15
C LEU A 204 10.96 -3.16 19.17
N LYS A 205 12.06 -3.41 19.86
CA LYS A 205 12.65 -2.44 20.82
C LYS A 205 13.06 -1.15 20.12
N ALA A 206 13.66 -1.23 18.94
CA ALA A 206 14.00 -0.05 18.16
C ALA A 206 12.74 0.71 17.73
N LEU A 207 11.72 -0.01 17.25
CA LEU A 207 10.45 0.57 16.81
C LEU A 207 9.73 1.28 17.97
N ILE A 208 9.65 0.68 19.15
CA ILE A 208 9.07 1.31 20.36
C ILE A 208 9.79 2.61 20.68
N THR A 209 11.13 2.62 20.62
CA THR A 209 11.92 3.83 20.86
C THR A 209 11.60 4.93 19.85
N TRP A 210 11.44 4.60 18.58
CA TRP A 210 11.12 5.60 17.54
C TRP A 210 9.69 6.12 17.68
N LEU A 211 8.75 5.24 18.01
CA LEU A 211 7.33 5.59 18.17
C LEU A 211 7.02 6.35 19.47
N SER A 212 7.97 6.42 20.42
CA SER A 212 7.81 7.22 21.64
C SER A 212 7.91 8.73 21.41
N ALA A 213 8.22 9.16 20.19
CA ALA A 213 8.26 10.57 19.83
C ALA A 213 6.83 11.16 19.74
N PRO A 214 6.61 12.40 20.25
CA PRO A 214 5.28 12.99 20.36
C PRO A 214 4.51 13.12 19.03
N GLU A 215 5.22 13.19 17.91
CA GLU A 215 4.66 13.28 16.56
C GLU A 215 3.93 12.02 16.11
N HIS A 216 4.03 10.91 16.83
CA HIS A 216 3.48 9.61 16.46
C HIS A 216 2.20 9.21 17.23
N ASP A 217 1.46 10.17 17.78
CA ASP A 217 0.31 10.05 18.69
C ASP A 217 -0.45 8.69 18.67
N SER A 218 -1.10 8.34 17.55
CA SER A 218 -1.91 7.10 17.44
C SER A 218 -1.19 5.93 16.75
N LEU A 219 -0.01 6.15 16.18
CA LEU A 219 0.74 5.14 15.44
C LEU A 219 1.24 3.97 16.31
N PRO A 220 1.66 4.16 17.59
CA PRO A 220 1.97 3.05 18.49
C PRO A 220 0.82 2.06 18.65
N ARG A 221 -0.42 2.56 18.74
CA ARG A 221 -1.64 1.73 18.82
C ARG A 221 -1.92 0.98 17.52
N ALA A 222 -1.68 1.61 16.37
CA ALA A 222 -1.81 0.96 15.08
C ALA A 222 -0.80 -0.19 14.91
N PHE A 223 0.45 0.01 15.34
CA PHE A 223 1.45 -1.06 15.37
C PHE A 223 1.10 -2.17 16.36
N ALA A 224 0.62 -1.86 17.56
CA ALA A 224 0.15 -2.87 18.52
C ALA A 224 -0.99 -3.70 17.93
N HIS A 225 -1.97 -3.05 17.30
CA HIS A 225 -3.07 -3.72 16.61
C HIS A 225 -2.57 -4.67 15.50
N TRP A 226 -1.69 -4.19 14.62
CA TRP A 226 -1.08 -5.01 13.57
C TRP A 226 -0.28 -6.17 14.15
N PHE A 227 0.51 -5.94 15.20
CA PHE A 227 1.33 -6.94 15.86
C PHE A 227 0.48 -8.10 16.41
N VAL A 228 -0.59 -7.75 17.14
CA VAL A 228 -1.51 -8.73 17.74
C VAL A 228 -2.35 -9.47 16.70
N ARG A 229 -2.83 -8.76 15.68
CA ARG A 229 -3.78 -9.34 14.70
C ARG A 229 -3.10 -10.02 13.52
N VAL A 230 -1.90 -9.60 13.15
CA VAL A 230 -1.21 -10.07 11.95
C VAL A 230 0.06 -10.84 12.30
N PHE A 231 0.97 -10.21 13.03
CA PHE A 231 2.31 -10.77 13.27
C PHE A 231 2.29 -11.97 14.20
N LEU A 232 1.74 -11.85 15.41
CA LEU A 232 1.72 -12.91 16.41
C LEU A 232 0.98 -14.17 15.95
N PRO A 233 -0.23 -14.10 15.36
CA PRO A 233 -0.95 -15.31 14.93
C PRO A 233 -0.21 -16.11 13.85
N ARG A 234 0.58 -15.43 13.01
CA ARG A 234 1.44 -16.11 12.03
C ARG A 234 2.61 -16.86 12.67
N ARG A 235 3.07 -16.41 13.82
CA ARG A 235 4.24 -16.95 14.53
C ARG A 235 3.88 -17.94 15.64
N LEU A 236 2.80 -17.68 16.36
CA LEU A 236 2.35 -18.42 17.54
C LEU A 236 1.03 -19.14 17.26
N ARG A 237 1.06 -20.13 16.37
CA ARG A 237 -0.14 -20.90 16.02
C ARG A 237 -0.65 -21.67 17.26
N GLY A 238 -1.93 -21.48 17.61
CA GLY A 238 -2.59 -22.20 18.70
C GLY A 238 -2.36 -21.61 20.09
N VAL A 239 -1.73 -20.45 20.22
CA VAL A 239 -1.54 -19.74 21.50
C VAL A 239 -2.59 -18.63 21.60
N SER A 240 -3.25 -18.51 22.74
CA SER A 240 -4.13 -17.38 23.04
C SER A 240 -3.27 -16.13 23.24
N ILE A 241 -3.51 -15.11 22.43
CA ILE A 241 -2.74 -13.86 22.46
C ILE A 241 -3.55 -12.85 23.29
N PRO A 242 -2.96 -12.24 24.35
CA PRO A 242 -3.62 -11.17 25.09
C PRO A 242 -3.84 -9.93 24.20
N SER A 243 -4.81 -9.10 24.57
CA SER A 243 -5.01 -7.81 23.93
C SER A 243 -4.05 -6.78 24.52
N PHE A 244 -3.37 -6.03 23.66
CA PHE A 244 -2.52 -4.91 24.04
C PHE A 244 -3.12 -3.63 23.45
N ASN A 245 -3.03 -2.52 24.18
CA ASN A 245 -3.52 -1.22 23.73
C ASN A 245 -2.39 -0.35 23.17
N ASP A 246 -1.15 -0.66 23.51
CA ASP A 246 0.04 0.03 23.06
C ASP A 246 1.16 -0.98 22.75
N LEU A 247 2.07 -0.61 21.86
CA LEU A 247 3.20 -1.46 21.47
C LEU A 247 4.19 -1.66 22.62
N ALA A 248 4.27 -0.73 23.58
CA ALA A 248 5.13 -0.84 24.74
C ALA A 248 4.66 -1.92 25.74
N GLU A 249 3.40 -2.36 25.65
CA GLU A 249 2.84 -3.44 26.50
C GLU A 249 3.18 -4.84 25.96
N VAL A 250 3.72 -4.94 24.73
CA VAL A 250 4.09 -6.19 24.05
C VAL A 250 5.47 -6.68 24.51
#